data_c24b118053861cbd03b51368cb1167bb
#
_entry.id   c24b118053861cbd03b51368cb1167bb
#
_cell.length_a   1.000
_cell.length_b   1.000
_cell.length_c   1.000
_cell.angle_alpha   90.00
_cell.angle_beta   90.00
_cell.angle_gamma   90.00
#
_symmetry.space_group_name_H-M   'P 1'
#
loop_
_entity.id
_entity.type
_entity.pdbx_description
1 polymer ?
#
loop_
_entity_poly.entity_id
_entity_poly.type
_entity_poly.pdbx_seq_one_letter_code
_entity_poly.pdbx_strand_id
1 'polypeptide(L)'
;LEKEKGKISRPDENKLDLKIRKSTISFIPFDKMKNVYGDINNLVQKINRNNFGFSDIQITEEAQITEYSKDDFYNWHTDTSINMIDEPPVRKLSMTVLLNDPREFEGGNLEIANLVMNPMQQGHAAIFASFLQHRVAPITKGVRRSLVMWFGGEPFK
;
A
#
# COMPACT_ATOMS: atom_id res chain seq x y z
N LEU A 1 7.06 -17.15 2.43
CA LEU A 1 5.75 -16.56 2.72
C LEU A 1 4.69 -17.24 1.86
N GLU A 2 3.54 -17.50 2.45
CA GLU A 2 2.39 -18.03 1.72
C GLU A 2 1.84 -16.98 0.76
N LYS A 3 1.53 -17.37 -0.48
CA LYS A 3 1.00 -16.47 -1.51
C LYS A 3 -0.49 -16.71 -1.67
N GLU A 4 -1.25 -15.63 -1.74
CA GLU A 4 -2.68 -15.65 -2.02
C GLU A 4 -3.07 -14.58 -3.05
N LYS A 5 -4.29 -14.67 -3.60
CA LYS A 5 -4.82 -13.64 -4.49
C LYS A 5 -5.16 -12.38 -3.70
N GLY A 6 -4.76 -11.22 -4.21
CA GLY A 6 -5.07 -9.94 -3.59
C GLY A 6 -6.57 -9.69 -3.53
N LYS A 7 -7.07 -9.39 -2.35
CA LYS A 7 -8.47 -9.06 -2.08
C LYS A 7 -8.64 -7.56 -1.94
N ILE A 8 -9.86 -7.08 -2.06
CA ILE A 8 -10.25 -5.71 -1.70
C ILE A 8 -10.94 -5.76 -0.35
N SER A 9 -10.55 -4.84 0.54
CA SER A 9 -11.28 -4.65 1.80
C SER A 9 -12.43 -3.69 1.58
N ARG A 10 -13.65 -4.11 1.89
CA ARG A 10 -14.83 -3.24 2.03
C ARG A 10 -15.36 -3.39 3.45
N PRO A 11 -16.12 -2.43 3.99
CA PRO A 11 -16.57 -2.46 5.39
C PRO A 11 -17.21 -3.78 5.85
N ASP A 12 -17.83 -4.51 4.92
CA ASP A 12 -18.56 -5.73 5.24
C ASP A 12 -17.98 -7.03 4.66
N GLU A 13 -16.95 -6.97 3.79
CA GLU A 13 -16.42 -8.18 3.14
C GLU A 13 -14.98 -8.00 2.61
N ASN A 14 -14.08 -8.89 3.01
CA ASN A 14 -12.83 -9.14 2.28
C ASN A 14 -13.15 -9.94 1.01
N LYS A 15 -13.40 -9.26 -0.11
CA LYS A 15 -13.89 -9.89 -1.34
C LYS A 15 -12.82 -9.91 -2.42
N LEU A 16 -12.71 -11.05 -3.09
CA LEU A 16 -11.97 -11.16 -4.33
C LEU A 16 -12.83 -10.56 -5.47
N ASP A 17 -12.43 -9.40 -5.97
CA ASP A 17 -13.06 -8.76 -7.13
C ASP A 17 -12.00 -8.51 -8.21
N LEU A 18 -11.93 -9.43 -9.17
CA LEU A 18 -10.97 -9.39 -10.26
C LEU A 18 -11.20 -8.25 -11.29
N LYS A 19 -12.30 -7.50 -11.17
CA LYS A 19 -12.54 -6.29 -11.95
C LYS A 19 -11.87 -5.07 -11.32
N ILE A 20 -11.61 -5.12 -10.02
CA ILE A 20 -10.97 -4.05 -9.27
C ILE A 20 -9.49 -4.35 -9.02
N ARG A 21 -9.17 -5.60 -8.64
CA ARG A 21 -7.81 -6.00 -8.31
C ARG A 21 -7.48 -7.38 -8.85
N LYS A 22 -6.36 -7.47 -9.53
CA LYS A 22 -5.72 -8.72 -9.91
C LYS A 22 -4.25 -8.63 -9.49
N SER A 23 -3.85 -9.41 -8.51
CA SER A 23 -2.49 -9.44 -7.95
C SER A 23 -2.31 -10.67 -7.07
N THR A 24 -1.05 -10.99 -6.78
CA THR A 24 -0.70 -11.98 -5.76
C THR A 24 -0.10 -11.26 -4.56
N ILE A 25 -0.51 -11.64 -3.37
CA ILE A 25 -0.05 -11.04 -2.11
C ILE A 25 0.51 -12.08 -1.16
N SER A 26 1.38 -11.62 -0.27
CA SER A 26 1.83 -12.34 0.91
C SER A 26 2.12 -11.37 2.04
N PHE A 27 1.90 -11.80 3.29
CA PHE A 27 2.15 -10.97 4.46
C PHE A 27 3.45 -11.36 5.14
N ILE A 28 4.13 -10.37 5.70
CA ILE A 28 5.37 -10.56 6.48
C ILE A 28 5.02 -10.50 7.95
N PRO A 29 5.07 -11.62 8.68
CA PRO A 29 4.82 -11.61 10.12
C PRO A 29 5.75 -10.64 10.86
N PHE A 30 5.23 -9.93 11.87
CA PHE A 30 5.99 -8.93 12.64
C PHE A 30 7.27 -9.50 13.24
N ASP A 31 7.26 -10.75 13.70
CA ASP A 31 8.41 -11.41 14.31
C ASP A 31 9.54 -11.72 13.33
N LYS A 32 9.24 -11.79 12.02
CA LYS A 32 10.22 -12.13 10.98
C LYS A 32 11.15 -10.98 10.60
N MET A 33 10.69 -9.73 10.74
CA MET A 33 11.45 -8.54 10.30
C MET A 33 11.32 -7.39 11.30
N LYS A 34 11.45 -7.65 12.60
CA LYS A 34 11.26 -6.65 13.68
C LYS A 34 12.06 -5.37 13.46
N ASN A 35 13.33 -5.48 13.08
CA ASN A 35 14.19 -4.32 12.88
C ASN A 35 13.68 -3.45 11.71
N VAL A 36 13.28 -4.09 10.59
CA VAL A 36 12.75 -3.36 9.43
C VAL A 36 11.43 -2.66 9.78
N TYR A 37 10.54 -3.32 10.49
CA TYR A 37 9.32 -2.68 11.00
C TYR A 37 9.62 -1.47 11.88
N GLY A 38 10.60 -1.60 12.78
CA GLY A 38 11.04 -0.51 13.66
C GLY A 38 11.62 0.67 12.88
N ASP A 39 12.51 0.41 11.94
CA ASP A 39 13.14 1.44 11.12
C ASP A 39 12.13 2.19 10.24
N ILE A 40 11.23 1.45 9.59
CA ILE A 40 10.16 2.04 8.79
C ILE A 40 9.21 2.86 9.66
N ASN A 41 8.81 2.34 10.84
CA ASN A 41 7.96 3.10 11.75
C ASN A 41 8.61 4.42 12.16
N ASN A 42 9.88 4.41 12.54
CA ASN A 42 10.63 5.63 12.90
C ASN A 42 10.69 6.63 11.76
N LEU A 43 10.94 6.16 10.54
CA LEU A 43 10.94 7.00 9.34
C LEU A 43 9.57 7.65 9.11
N VAL A 44 8.50 6.84 9.14
CA VAL A 44 7.14 7.32 8.88
C VAL A 44 6.66 8.27 9.97
N GLN A 45 7.00 8.03 11.25
CA GLN A 45 6.69 8.97 12.33
C GLN A 45 7.34 10.35 12.09
N LYS A 46 8.59 10.37 11.62
CA LYS A 46 9.27 11.63 11.26
C LYS A 46 8.58 12.33 10.08
N ILE A 47 8.24 11.58 9.03
CA ILE A 47 7.55 12.10 7.86
C ILE A 47 6.17 12.61 8.24
N ASN A 48 5.43 11.88 9.07
CA ASN A 48 4.12 12.29 9.54
C ASN A 48 4.19 13.64 10.29
N ARG A 49 5.12 13.78 11.24
CA ARG A 49 5.28 15.06 11.98
C ARG A 49 5.58 16.24 11.06
N ASN A 50 6.35 16.02 10.01
CA ASN A 50 6.82 17.10 9.14
C ASN A 50 5.84 17.43 8.01
N ASN A 51 5.01 16.48 7.57
CA ASN A 51 4.27 16.63 6.31
C ASN A 51 2.75 16.40 6.43
N PHE A 52 2.30 15.57 7.38
CA PHE A 52 0.88 15.17 7.48
C PHE A 52 0.21 15.62 8.78
N GLY A 53 0.87 15.43 9.93
CA GLY A 53 0.37 15.88 11.22
C GLY A 53 -0.74 15.01 11.83
N PHE A 54 -0.89 13.76 11.41
CA PHE A 54 -1.85 12.85 12.04
C PHE A 54 -1.39 12.48 13.46
N SER A 55 -2.34 12.48 14.41
CA SER A 55 -2.08 12.09 15.79
C SER A 55 -1.99 10.57 15.93
N ASP A 56 -1.06 10.11 16.77
CA ASP A 56 -1.00 8.74 17.31
C ASP A 56 -1.11 7.61 16.29
N ILE A 57 -0.50 7.82 15.11
CA ILE A 57 -0.44 6.75 14.10
C ILE A 57 0.61 5.71 14.45
N GLN A 58 0.30 4.45 14.14
CA GLN A 58 1.21 3.33 14.30
C GLN A 58 0.97 2.25 13.24
N ILE A 59 1.89 1.32 13.10
CA ILE A 59 1.69 0.14 12.26
C ILE A 59 0.58 -0.71 12.89
N THR A 60 -0.48 -0.96 12.14
CA THR A 60 -1.66 -1.69 12.61
C THR A 60 -1.82 -3.05 11.95
N GLU A 61 -1.10 -3.29 10.87
CA GLU A 61 -1.22 -4.49 10.05
C GLU A 61 0.15 -4.98 9.61
N GLU A 62 0.27 -6.28 9.35
CA GLU A 62 1.48 -6.84 8.76
C GLU A 62 1.73 -6.27 7.36
N ALA A 63 2.99 -6.04 7.03
CA ALA A 63 3.41 -5.55 5.72
C ALA A 63 3.03 -6.56 4.63
N GLN A 64 2.51 -6.05 3.52
CA GLN A 64 2.08 -6.85 2.38
C GLN A 64 3.10 -6.74 1.25
N ILE A 65 3.66 -7.88 0.82
CA ILE A 65 4.35 -7.97 -0.47
C ILE A 65 3.28 -8.20 -1.53
N THR A 66 3.30 -7.38 -2.58
CA THR A 66 2.39 -7.52 -3.71
C THR A 66 3.19 -7.77 -4.99
N GLU A 67 2.80 -8.80 -5.72
CA GLU A 67 3.33 -9.10 -7.05
C GLU A 67 2.22 -8.86 -8.10
N TYR A 68 2.58 -8.13 -9.15
CA TYR A 68 1.76 -7.91 -10.33
C TYR A 68 2.50 -8.50 -11.53
N SER A 69 1.93 -9.55 -12.12
CA SER A 69 2.39 -10.17 -13.37
C SER A 69 1.70 -9.52 -14.56
N LYS A 70 2.01 -9.99 -15.77
CA LYS A 70 1.33 -9.49 -16.98
C LYS A 70 -0.19 -9.53 -16.84
N ASP A 71 -0.84 -8.44 -17.24
CA ASP A 71 -2.29 -8.19 -17.15
C ASP A 71 -2.84 -8.05 -15.71
N ASP A 72 -1.97 -8.02 -14.71
CA ASP A 72 -2.35 -7.71 -13.33
C ASP A 72 -2.40 -6.20 -13.12
N PHE A 73 -3.26 -5.76 -12.20
CA PHE A 73 -3.53 -4.36 -11.89
C PHE A 73 -4.21 -4.20 -10.52
N TYR A 74 -4.27 -2.97 -10.07
CA TYR A 74 -5.18 -2.55 -9.01
C TYR A 74 -5.81 -1.23 -9.41
N ASN A 75 -7.09 -1.26 -9.71
CA ASN A 75 -7.82 -0.11 -10.23
C ASN A 75 -7.98 0.99 -9.15
N TRP A 76 -8.53 2.13 -9.55
CA TRP A 76 -8.74 3.27 -8.66
C TRP A 76 -9.49 2.87 -7.39
N HIS A 77 -8.87 3.14 -6.24
CA HIS A 77 -9.41 2.86 -4.92
C HIS A 77 -8.80 3.81 -3.89
N THR A 78 -9.37 3.80 -2.68
CA THR A 78 -8.78 4.38 -1.48
C THR A 78 -8.47 3.25 -0.50
N ASP A 79 -7.46 3.42 0.35
CA ASP A 79 -7.12 2.43 1.38
C ASP A 79 -7.94 2.61 2.65
N THR A 80 -8.59 3.74 2.80
CA THR A 80 -9.55 4.02 3.87
C THR A 80 -10.67 4.90 3.32
N SER A 81 -11.82 4.84 3.94
CA SER A 81 -12.86 5.84 3.76
C SER A 81 -12.70 6.96 4.79
N ILE A 82 -13.19 8.15 4.46
CA ILE A 82 -13.34 9.24 5.43
C ILE A 82 -14.66 9.13 6.21
N ASN A 83 -15.20 7.93 6.28
CA ASN A 83 -16.40 7.65 7.05
C ASN A 83 -16.07 7.76 8.54
N MET A 84 -16.75 8.64 9.25
CA MET A 84 -16.52 8.91 10.67
C MET A 84 -17.04 7.82 11.62
N ILE A 85 -17.69 6.81 11.09
CA ILE A 85 -18.22 5.68 11.87
C ILE A 85 -17.31 4.43 11.83
N ASP A 86 -16.17 4.49 11.11
CA ASP A 86 -15.24 3.39 11.07
C ASP A 86 -14.64 3.14 12.47
N GLU A 87 -14.59 1.87 12.85
CA GLU A 87 -13.96 1.45 14.10
C GLU A 87 -12.42 1.62 14.00
N PRO A 88 -11.76 2.14 15.05
CA PRO A 88 -10.30 2.21 15.07
C PRO A 88 -9.67 0.80 15.12
N PRO A 89 -8.44 0.64 14.55
CA PRO A 89 -7.59 1.66 13.94
C PRO A 89 -7.98 1.95 12.48
N VAL A 90 -8.15 3.22 12.15
CA VAL A 90 -8.42 3.68 10.79
C VAL A 90 -7.11 4.01 10.08
N ARG A 91 -6.91 3.51 8.86
CA ARG A 91 -5.72 3.80 8.06
C ARG A 91 -5.61 5.29 7.76
N LYS A 92 -4.49 5.90 8.10
CA LYS A 92 -4.18 7.33 7.89
C LYS A 92 -3.16 7.56 6.80
N LEU A 93 -2.08 6.77 6.82
CA LEU A 93 -1.03 6.81 5.82
C LEU A 93 -0.86 5.44 5.18
N SER A 94 -0.69 5.47 3.86
CA SER A 94 -0.27 4.33 3.05
C SER A 94 1.14 4.55 2.57
N MET A 95 1.95 3.49 2.58
CA MET A 95 3.29 3.48 2.03
C MET A 95 3.41 2.34 1.04
N THR A 96 4.01 2.61 -0.11
CA THR A 96 4.42 1.57 -1.06
C THR A 96 5.89 1.75 -1.43
N VAL A 97 6.65 0.66 -1.41
CA VAL A 97 8.06 0.63 -1.79
C VAL A 97 8.23 -0.26 -3.01
N LEU A 98 8.90 0.22 -4.05
CA LEU A 98 9.26 -0.63 -5.19
C LEU A 98 10.41 -1.56 -4.81
N LEU A 99 10.19 -2.88 -4.88
CA LEU A 99 11.15 -3.87 -4.40
C LEU A 99 12.12 -4.36 -5.48
N ASN A 100 11.76 -4.28 -6.75
CA ASN A 100 12.61 -4.76 -7.84
C ASN A 100 12.98 -3.65 -8.83
N ASP A 101 13.96 -3.92 -9.66
CA ASP A 101 14.44 -2.98 -10.66
C ASP A 101 13.32 -2.65 -11.66
N PRO A 102 13.02 -1.36 -11.91
CA PRO A 102 11.99 -0.97 -12.88
C PRO A 102 12.25 -1.46 -14.31
N ARG A 103 13.48 -1.87 -14.63
CA ARG A 103 13.82 -2.48 -15.93
C ARG A 103 13.30 -3.92 -16.09
N GLU A 104 12.86 -4.54 -15.01
CA GLU A 104 12.32 -5.93 -15.02
C GLU A 104 10.87 -6.02 -15.45
N PHE A 105 10.17 -4.89 -15.62
CA PHE A 105 8.76 -4.86 -15.99
C PHE A 105 8.42 -3.63 -16.83
N GLU A 106 7.29 -3.70 -17.53
CA GLU A 106 6.72 -2.60 -18.30
C GLU A 106 5.26 -2.38 -17.88
N GLY A 107 4.79 -1.14 -17.89
CA GLY A 107 3.50 -0.76 -17.32
C GLY A 107 3.58 -0.65 -15.79
N GLY A 108 2.47 -0.87 -15.10
CA GLY A 108 2.43 -0.91 -13.63
C GLY A 108 2.73 0.42 -12.95
N ASN A 109 2.49 1.56 -13.62
CA ASN A 109 2.69 2.86 -13.00
C ASN A 109 1.80 3.00 -11.76
N LEU A 110 2.40 3.50 -10.67
CA LEU A 110 1.65 3.99 -9.53
C LEU A 110 1.14 5.39 -9.85
N GLU A 111 -0.16 5.58 -9.71
CA GLU A 111 -0.81 6.87 -9.87
C GLU A 111 -1.55 7.22 -8.58
N ILE A 112 -1.34 8.44 -8.06
CA ILE A 112 -1.97 8.95 -6.84
C ILE A 112 -2.61 10.29 -7.16
N ALA A 113 -3.89 10.47 -6.85
CA ALA A 113 -4.65 11.71 -7.12
C ALA A 113 -4.49 12.21 -8.58
N ASN A 114 -4.55 11.29 -9.55
CA ASN A 114 -4.36 11.52 -10.99
C ASN A 114 -2.93 11.95 -11.41
N LEU A 115 -1.95 11.85 -10.52
CA LEU A 115 -0.55 12.09 -10.83
C LEU A 115 0.21 10.77 -10.94
N VAL A 116 0.99 10.60 -12.00
CA VAL A 116 1.88 9.45 -12.14
C VAL A 116 3.11 9.67 -11.25
N MET A 117 3.38 8.69 -10.37
CA MET A 117 4.57 8.71 -9.52
C MET A 117 5.79 8.25 -10.33
N ASN A 118 6.48 9.18 -10.96
CA ASN A 118 7.59 8.92 -11.88
C ASN A 118 8.96 9.32 -11.36
N PRO A 119 9.97 8.60 -11.90
CA PRO A 119 10.00 7.14 -12.00
C PRO A 119 10.42 6.59 -10.65
N MET A 120 9.68 5.67 -10.10
CA MET A 120 10.12 4.97 -8.90
C MET A 120 11.33 4.09 -9.26
N GLN A 121 12.41 4.25 -8.50
CA GLN A 121 13.56 3.35 -8.54
C GLN A 121 13.39 2.23 -7.51
N GLN A 122 14.14 1.16 -7.64
CA GLN A 122 14.19 0.13 -6.60
C GLN A 122 14.54 0.74 -5.23
N GLY A 123 13.75 0.43 -4.21
CA GLY A 123 13.88 0.97 -2.86
C GLY A 123 13.23 2.34 -2.64
N HIS A 124 12.73 3.00 -3.69
CA HIS A 124 11.96 4.24 -3.51
C HIS A 124 10.59 3.94 -2.89
N ALA A 125 10.21 4.79 -1.94
CA ALA A 125 8.91 4.75 -1.29
C ALA A 125 8.04 5.94 -1.70
N ALA A 126 6.75 5.68 -1.93
CA ALA A 126 5.70 6.70 -1.96
C ALA A 126 4.89 6.59 -0.66
N ILE A 127 4.72 7.71 0.04
CA ILE A 127 3.93 7.81 1.28
C ILE A 127 2.86 8.87 1.06
N PHE A 128 1.61 8.51 1.30
CA PHE A 128 0.47 9.37 1.00
C PHE A 128 -0.69 9.09 1.99
N ALA A 129 -1.61 10.06 2.08
CA ALA A 129 -2.81 9.89 2.90
C ALA A 129 -3.70 8.77 2.34
N SER A 130 -4.10 7.85 3.19
CA SER A 130 -4.82 6.62 2.78
C SER A 130 -6.18 6.89 2.11
N PHE A 131 -6.75 8.08 2.28
CA PHE A 131 -7.99 8.48 1.61
C PHE A 131 -7.79 9.02 0.18
N LEU A 132 -6.55 9.19 -0.29
CA LEU A 132 -6.29 9.59 -1.67
C LEU A 132 -6.56 8.42 -2.62
N GLN A 133 -7.28 8.70 -3.70
CA GLN A 133 -7.47 7.73 -4.78
C GLN A 133 -6.13 7.42 -5.44
N HIS A 134 -5.86 6.14 -5.62
CA HIS A 134 -4.65 5.67 -6.28
C HIS A 134 -4.90 4.36 -7.02
N ARG A 135 -4.00 4.03 -7.92
CA ARG A 135 -4.03 2.76 -8.67
C ARG A 135 -2.64 2.28 -9.04
N VAL A 136 -2.56 1.00 -9.36
CA VAL A 136 -1.46 0.41 -10.12
C VAL A 136 -1.99 0.07 -11.51
N ALA A 137 -1.50 0.77 -12.53
CA ALA A 137 -1.88 0.53 -13.92
C ALA A 137 -1.50 -0.89 -14.34
N PRO A 138 -2.15 -1.48 -15.36
CA PRO A 138 -1.85 -2.83 -15.80
C PRO A 138 -0.39 -3.03 -16.17
N ILE A 139 0.16 -4.18 -15.78
CA ILE A 139 1.49 -4.64 -16.21
C ILE A 139 1.38 -5.17 -17.64
N THR A 140 2.23 -4.69 -18.53
CA THR A 140 2.27 -5.17 -19.91
C THR A 140 3.32 -6.25 -20.14
N LYS A 141 4.39 -6.25 -19.31
CA LYS A 141 5.47 -7.24 -19.37
C LYS A 141 6.18 -7.36 -18.03
N GLY A 142 6.70 -8.55 -17.75
CA GLY A 142 7.48 -8.83 -16.55
C GLY A 142 6.63 -8.91 -15.28
N VAL A 143 7.28 -8.68 -14.13
CA VAL A 143 6.66 -8.75 -12.80
C VAL A 143 7.09 -7.54 -11.98
N ARG A 144 6.14 -6.78 -11.47
CA ARG A 144 6.36 -5.69 -10.53
C ARG A 144 6.14 -6.19 -9.09
N ARG A 145 7.09 -5.90 -8.21
CA ARG A 145 7.00 -6.24 -6.78
C ARG A 145 7.05 -5.00 -5.93
N SER A 146 6.16 -4.92 -4.95
CA SER A 146 6.14 -3.82 -3.99
C SER A 146 5.87 -4.31 -2.57
N LEU A 147 6.41 -3.58 -1.59
CA LEU A 147 6.03 -3.68 -0.19
C LEU A 147 4.99 -2.60 0.08
N VAL A 148 3.88 -2.98 0.69
CA VAL A 148 2.81 -2.07 1.09
C VAL A 148 2.65 -2.14 2.59
N MET A 149 2.55 -0.97 3.24
CA MET A 149 2.31 -0.86 4.68
C MET A 149 1.29 0.24 4.96
N TRP A 150 0.54 0.05 6.02
CA TRP A 150 -0.45 1.02 6.48
C TRP A 150 -0.17 1.43 7.93
N PHE A 151 -0.44 2.70 8.18
CA PHE A 151 -0.29 3.32 9.50
C PHE A 151 -1.64 3.92 9.87
N GLY A 152 -2.17 3.47 10.98
CA GLY A 152 -3.51 3.81 11.40
C GLY A 152 -3.56 4.35 12.81
N GLY A 153 -4.70 4.91 13.16
CA GLY A 153 -4.99 5.48 14.45
C GLY A 153 -6.48 5.74 14.63
N GLU A 154 -6.82 6.70 15.48
CA GLU A 154 -8.19 7.10 15.73
C GLU A 154 -8.90 7.56 14.45
N PRO A 155 -10.23 7.47 14.37
CA PRO A 155 -11.01 7.99 13.25
C PRO A 155 -10.72 9.46 12.94
N PHE A 156 -11.08 9.89 11.74
CA PHE A 156 -11.00 11.32 11.39
C PHE A 156 -12.03 12.13 12.19
N LYS A 157 -11.60 13.26 12.71
CA LYS A 157 -12.43 14.19 13.49
C LYS A 157 -12.50 15.53 12.80
#